data_7eed9895f370f456e20c48af176a0f38
#
_entry.id   7eed9895f370f456e20c48af176a0f38
#
_cell.length_a   1.000
_cell.length_b   1.000
_cell.length_c   1.000
_cell.angle_alpha   90.00
_cell.angle_beta   90.00
_cell.angle_gamma   90.00
#
_symmetry.space_group_name_H-M   'P 1'
#
loop_
_entity.id
_entity.type
_entity.pdbx_description
1 polymer ?
#
loop_
_entity_poly.entity_id
_entity_poly.type
_entity_poly.pdbx_seq_one_letter_code
_entity_poly.pdbx_strand_id
1 'polypeptide(L)'
;MVHKLVQTRYPHVFLRGKTYYFRIVIPPRLRALCPSLPREIKRSLRTDSLSDAIAMVGDKFRLIKLLRNCYTAQQALLICHKLSSFGREVAAWVDSKFASITSVPTQPSKSRPAKGGGMKLDKAWGDFVAWKRWTDKQAKDYERMYQNLRLFLGDVSVTSITKRSLREALGGISGLPQRNKKGYGKMPLEKLRGLVIPDEDRVSSKYVKEHLKLCQGLFNRYLKQEREVIELSPTEGLKWEYDNNRYGCLSDSEVRGLVGKLSQKPEWFKWFFMMAIYTGARRGEIAGLTKDDFKFCADTQRFHFVIKKGKTKAARRSVPIHDELIKLGLLKWIDSGNHTLFETANRDPNRVTGLFNSIIDTKLSDHGERLVFHSLRHTFITKARAAGVTNVLVQQVVGHEKRGAGQTDRYTHTFQLKDVLKVVDVVDYGV
;
A
#
# COMPACT_ATOMS: atom_id res chain seq x y z
N MET A 1 -17.07 -42.38 8.60
CA MET A 1 -16.94 -40.92 8.60
C MET A 1 -16.27 -40.45 7.30
N VAL A 2 -16.91 -39.60 6.51
CA VAL A 2 -16.32 -39.07 5.28
C VAL A 2 -15.41 -37.92 5.65
N HIS A 3 -14.10 -38.15 5.67
CA HIS A 3 -13.14 -37.08 5.96
C HIS A 3 -13.21 -35.96 4.91
N LYS A 4 -13.45 -34.73 5.36
CA LYS A 4 -13.51 -33.54 4.52
C LYS A 4 -12.12 -33.14 4.05
N LEU A 5 -11.99 -32.63 2.80
CA LEU A 5 -10.72 -32.15 2.26
C LEU A 5 -10.40 -30.78 2.87
N VAL A 6 -9.28 -30.65 3.58
CA VAL A 6 -8.84 -29.43 4.26
C VAL A 6 -7.65 -28.84 3.50
N GLN A 7 -7.69 -27.56 3.20
CA GLN A 7 -6.58 -26.84 2.56
C GLN A 7 -5.43 -26.65 3.54
N THR A 8 -4.21 -26.96 3.12
CA THR A 8 -3.00 -26.64 3.88
C THR A 8 -2.55 -25.19 3.62
N ARG A 9 -1.51 -24.73 4.30
CA ARG A 9 -0.87 -23.41 4.01
C ARG A 9 -0.19 -23.35 2.64
N TYR A 10 0.01 -24.50 1.99
CA TYR A 10 0.64 -24.57 0.68
C TYR A 10 -0.42 -24.58 -0.44
N PRO A 11 -0.26 -23.76 -1.49
CA PRO A 11 -1.19 -23.71 -2.60
C PRO A 11 -1.34 -25.09 -3.27
N HIS A 12 -2.57 -25.45 -3.62
CA HIS A 12 -2.92 -26.70 -4.31
C HIS A 12 -2.65 -27.99 -3.54
N VAL A 13 -2.19 -27.93 -2.26
CA VAL A 13 -2.00 -29.10 -1.40
C VAL A 13 -3.11 -29.12 -0.35
N PHE A 14 -3.83 -30.24 -0.27
CA PHE A 14 -4.96 -30.46 0.63
C PHE A 14 -4.76 -31.75 1.41
N LEU A 15 -5.27 -31.83 2.63
CA LEU A 15 -5.24 -33.01 3.48
C LEU A 15 -6.65 -33.62 3.58
N ARG A 16 -6.73 -34.96 3.47
CA ARG A 16 -7.95 -35.73 3.75
C ARG A 16 -7.58 -36.99 4.54
N GLY A 17 -8.02 -37.02 5.80
CA GLY A 17 -7.53 -38.03 6.75
C GLY A 17 -6.01 -37.86 6.94
N LYS A 18 -5.24 -38.91 6.67
CA LYS A 18 -3.76 -38.88 6.73
C LYS A 18 -3.09 -38.71 5.37
N THR A 19 -3.85 -38.55 4.28
CA THR A 19 -3.29 -38.50 2.92
C THR A 19 -3.38 -37.11 2.30
N TYR A 20 -2.32 -36.65 1.65
CA TYR A 20 -2.30 -35.39 0.92
C TYR A 20 -2.84 -35.54 -0.50
N TYR A 21 -3.47 -34.48 -0.99
CA TYR A 21 -4.12 -34.38 -2.30
C TYR A 21 -3.66 -33.12 -3.03
N PHE A 22 -3.45 -33.26 -4.34
CA PHE A 22 -3.38 -32.13 -5.25
C PHE A 22 -4.79 -31.74 -5.69
N ARG A 23 -5.10 -30.44 -5.70
CA ARG A 23 -6.36 -29.90 -6.20
C ARG A 23 -6.17 -28.57 -6.92
N ILE A 24 -6.73 -28.47 -8.12
CA ILE A 24 -6.79 -27.22 -8.88
C ILE A 24 -8.18 -27.07 -9.52
N VAL A 25 -8.75 -25.87 -9.47
CA VAL A 25 -9.98 -25.50 -10.16
C VAL A 25 -9.61 -24.95 -11.53
N ILE A 26 -10.23 -25.48 -12.58
CA ILE A 26 -9.99 -25.04 -13.95
C ILE A 26 -10.73 -23.72 -14.20
N PRO A 27 -10.05 -22.67 -14.69
CA PRO A 27 -10.66 -21.37 -14.93
C PRO A 27 -11.90 -21.45 -15.82
N PRO A 28 -13.00 -20.73 -15.52
CA PRO A 28 -14.23 -20.76 -16.31
C PRO A 28 -14.01 -20.46 -17.79
N ARG A 29 -13.11 -19.53 -18.14
CA ARG A 29 -12.75 -19.18 -19.51
C ARG A 29 -12.24 -20.37 -20.33
N LEU A 30 -11.48 -21.29 -19.72
CA LEU A 30 -10.94 -22.46 -20.38
C LEU A 30 -12.04 -23.51 -20.58
N ARG A 31 -12.98 -23.61 -19.67
CA ARG A 31 -14.15 -24.47 -19.83
C ARG A 31 -15.12 -23.93 -20.88
N ALA A 32 -15.18 -22.60 -21.05
CA ALA A 32 -15.92 -22.01 -22.19
C ALA A 32 -15.26 -22.32 -23.55
N LEU A 33 -13.91 -22.33 -23.60
CA LEU A 33 -13.16 -22.74 -24.83
C LEU A 33 -13.23 -24.22 -25.11
N CYS A 34 -13.34 -25.06 -24.08
CA CYS A 34 -13.38 -26.50 -24.16
C CYS A 34 -14.32 -27.07 -23.09
N PRO A 35 -15.61 -27.32 -23.45
CA PRO A 35 -16.62 -27.82 -22.50
C PRO A 35 -16.31 -29.20 -21.91
N SER A 36 -15.44 -29.99 -22.56
CA SER A 36 -15.00 -31.31 -22.07
C SER A 36 -14.02 -31.24 -20.90
N LEU A 37 -13.51 -30.03 -20.53
CA LEU A 37 -12.63 -29.89 -19.39
C LEU A 37 -13.37 -30.01 -18.05
N PRO A 38 -12.80 -30.76 -17.07
CA PRO A 38 -13.43 -30.93 -15.78
C PRO A 38 -13.46 -29.57 -15.00
N ARG A 39 -14.41 -29.44 -14.07
CA ARG A 39 -14.47 -28.27 -13.19
C ARG A 39 -13.22 -28.14 -12.34
N GLU A 40 -12.70 -29.27 -11.87
CA GLU A 40 -11.49 -29.33 -11.05
C GLU A 40 -10.71 -30.61 -11.35
N ILE A 41 -9.41 -30.56 -11.14
CA ILE A 41 -8.55 -31.74 -11.11
C ILE A 41 -8.19 -31.98 -9.62
N LYS A 42 -8.46 -33.20 -9.17
CA LYS A 42 -8.18 -33.67 -7.82
C LYS A 42 -7.52 -35.02 -7.88
N ARG A 43 -6.35 -35.16 -7.26
CA ARG A 43 -5.56 -36.40 -7.27
C ARG A 43 -4.96 -36.67 -5.90
N SER A 44 -4.99 -37.91 -5.45
CA SER A 44 -4.23 -38.34 -4.27
C SER A 44 -2.73 -38.31 -4.60
N LEU A 45 -1.93 -37.78 -3.69
CA LEU A 45 -0.47 -37.79 -3.77
C LEU A 45 0.12 -39.07 -3.17
N ARG A 46 -0.72 -39.93 -2.57
CA ARG A 46 -0.33 -41.21 -1.97
C ARG A 46 0.79 -41.10 -0.95
N THR A 47 0.84 -39.98 -0.24
CA THR A 47 1.79 -39.73 0.84
C THR A 47 1.05 -39.09 2.02
N ASP A 48 1.55 -39.34 3.22
CA ASP A 48 1.17 -38.68 4.48
C ASP A 48 2.23 -37.68 4.93
N SER A 49 3.33 -37.56 4.19
CA SER A 49 4.41 -36.58 4.38
C SER A 49 4.07 -35.28 3.68
N LEU A 50 4.03 -34.17 4.41
CA LEU A 50 3.80 -32.83 3.85
C LEU A 50 4.95 -32.40 2.94
N SER A 51 6.22 -32.75 3.28
CA SER A 51 7.41 -32.40 2.50
C SER A 51 7.35 -33.07 1.11
N ASP A 52 6.99 -34.36 1.07
CA ASP A 52 6.88 -35.09 -0.19
C ASP A 52 5.72 -34.56 -1.03
N ALA A 53 4.59 -34.24 -0.39
CA ALA A 53 3.46 -33.65 -1.06
C ALA A 53 3.82 -32.31 -1.71
N ILE A 54 4.61 -31.46 -1.05
CA ILE A 54 5.08 -30.19 -1.59
C ILE A 54 6.05 -30.42 -2.76
N ALA A 55 6.99 -31.34 -2.64
CA ALA A 55 7.91 -31.68 -3.71
C ALA A 55 7.16 -32.17 -4.96
N MET A 56 6.21 -33.10 -4.80
CA MET A 56 5.37 -33.63 -5.91
C MET A 56 4.53 -32.56 -6.60
N VAL A 57 4.07 -31.54 -5.86
CA VAL A 57 3.29 -30.43 -6.41
C VAL A 57 4.17 -29.33 -6.99
N GLY A 58 5.44 -29.22 -6.55
CA GLY A 58 6.39 -28.22 -7.03
C GLY A 58 6.51 -28.21 -8.56
N ASP A 59 6.68 -29.36 -9.18
CA ASP A 59 6.77 -29.52 -10.64
C ASP A 59 5.48 -29.10 -11.36
N LYS A 60 4.34 -29.19 -10.69
CA LYS A 60 3.03 -28.79 -11.26
C LYS A 60 2.84 -27.29 -11.34
N PHE A 61 3.59 -26.48 -10.59
CA PHE A 61 3.43 -25.01 -10.64
C PHE A 61 3.73 -24.45 -12.04
N ARG A 62 4.69 -25.05 -12.77
CA ARG A 62 4.97 -24.66 -14.15
C ARG A 62 3.76 -24.96 -15.05
N LEU A 63 3.15 -26.15 -14.93
CA LEU A 63 1.94 -26.53 -15.68
C LEU A 63 0.74 -25.64 -15.33
N ILE A 64 0.57 -25.28 -14.05
CA ILE A 64 -0.48 -24.37 -13.61
C ILE A 64 -0.29 -22.99 -14.25
N LYS A 65 0.94 -22.49 -14.34
CA LYS A 65 1.27 -21.22 -15.01
C LYS A 65 0.96 -21.31 -16.51
N LEU A 66 1.30 -22.42 -17.17
CA LEU A 66 0.96 -22.67 -18.57
C LEU A 66 -0.56 -22.72 -18.78
N LEU A 67 -1.29 -23.42 -17.91
CA LEU A 67 -2.75 -23.50 -17.96
C LEU A 67 -3.42 -22.12 -17.88
N ARG A 68 -2.89 -21.26 -17.03
CA ARG A 68 -3.38 -19.87 -16.90
C ARG A 68 -3.13 -19.03 -18.14
N ASN A 69 -2.16 -19.40 -18.96
CA ASN A 69 -1.71 -18.66 -20.14
C ASN A 69 -2.05 -19.36 -21.47
N CYS A 70 -2.79 -20.48 -21.47
CA CYS A 70 -3.19 -21.13 -22.71
C CYS A 70 -4.43 -20.47 -23.32
N TYR A 71 -4.47 -20.47 -24.66
CA TYR A 71 -5.49 -19.77 -25.43
C TYR A 71 -6.27 -20.73 -26.38
N THR A 72 -5.87 -22.01 -26.51
CA THR A 72 -6.53 -22.98 -27.35
C THR A 72 -7.07 -24.15 -26.52
N ALA A 73 -8.18 -24.75 -27.02
CA ALA A 73 -8.79 -25.93 -26.41
C ALA A 73 -7.79 -27.10 -26.32
N GLN A 74 -7.01 -27.31 -27.38
CA GLN A 74 -6.04 -28.41 -27.47
C GLN A 74 -4.90 -28.22 -26.42
N GLN A 75 -4.37 -27.02 -26.27
CA GLN A 75 -3.38 -26.70 -25.23
C GLN A 75 -3.95 -26.93 -23.82
N ALA A 76 -5.18 -26.48 -23.56
CA ALA A 76 -5.84 -26.67 -22.29
C ALA A 76 -6.05 -28.15 -21.94
N LEU A 77 -6.50 -28.97 -22.90
CA LEU A 77 -6.67 -30.41 -22.72
C LEU A 77 -5.35 -31.11 -22.43
N LEU A 78 -4.30 -30.81 -23.18
CA LEU A 78 -2.97 -31.39 -22.99
C LEU A 78 -2.39 -31.08 -21.63
N ILE A 79 -2.47 -29.80 -21.20
CA ILE A 79 -1.98 -29.37 -19.90
C ILE A 79 -2.80 -29.98 -18.76
N CYS A 80 -4.13 -30.05 -18.88
CA CYS A 80 -4.98 -30.69 -17.88
C CYS A 80 -4.70 -32.20 -17.76
N HIS A 81 -4.43 -32.89 -18.87
CA HIS A 81 -4.00 -34.28 -18.87
C HIS A 81 -2.68 -34.43 -18.05
N LYS A 82 -1.67 -33.62 -18.33
CA LYS A 82 -0.38 -33.62 -17.59
C LYS A 82 -0.51 -33.19 -16.13
N LEU A 83 -1.43 -32.31 -15.79
CA LEU A 83 -1.76 -31.99 -14.41
C LEU A 83 -2.38 -33.17 -13.64
N SER A 84 -3.03 -34.07 -14.34
CA SER A 84 -3.66 -35.28 -13.78
C SER A 84 -2.68 -36.44 -13.57
N SER A 85 -1.51 -36.44 -14.23
CA SER A 85 -0.45 -37.45 -14.09
C SER A 85 0.65 -37.00 -13.15
N PHE A 86 1.33 -37.94 -12.46
CA PHE A 86 2.46 -37.71 -11.57
C PHE A 86 3.59 -38.66 -11.96
N GLY A 87 4.81 -38.13 -12.16
CA GLY A 87 5.99 -38.92 -12.54
C GLY A 87 7.10 -38.05 -13.12
N ARG A 88 8.33 -38.59 -13.22
CA ARG A 88 9.53 -37.87 -13.74
C ARG A 88 9.36 -37.35 -15.18
N GLU A 89 8.54 -38.01 -15.99
CA GLU A 89 8.27 -37.61 -17.38
C GLU A 89 7.58 -36.26 -17.52
N VAL A 90 6.90 -35.78 -16.45
CA VAL A 90 6.20 -34.50 -16.49
C VAL A 90 7.18 -33.32 -16.52
N ALA A 91 8.26 -33.39 -15.78
CA ALA A 91 9.29 -32.32 -15.73
C ALA A 91 9.98 -32.19 -17.11
N ALA A 92 10.45 -33.31 -17.68
CA ALA A 92 11.09 -33.33 -19.01
C ALA A 92 10.16 -32.80 -20.10
N TRP A 93 8.87 -33.17 -20.06
CA TRP A 93 7.89 -32.68 -21.03
C TRP A 93 7.68 -31.16 -20.88
N VAL A 94 7.60 -30.63 -19.65
CA VAL A 94 7.43 -29.19 -19.39
C VAL A 94 8.61 -28.42 -19.99
N ASP A 95 9.84 -28.87 -19.75
CA ASP A 95 11.04 -28.20 -20.26
C ASP A 95 11.09 -28.23 -21.80
N SER A 96 10.71 -29.36 -22.45
CA SER A 96 10.71 -29.46 -23.92
C SER A 96 9.58 -28.68 -24.62
N LYS A 97 8.44 -28.48 -23.96
CA LYS A 97 7.25 -27.82 -24.57
C LYS A 97 7.00 -26.41 -24.03
N PHE A 98 7.75 -25.97 -22.98
CA PHE A 98 7.53 -24.65 -22.39
C PHE A 98 7.71 -23.54 -23.42
N ALA A 99 8.75 -23.59 -24.23
CA ALA A 99 9.03 -22.62 -25.29
C ALA A 99 7.95 -22.62 -26.36
N SER A 100 7.49 -23.81 -26.81
CA SER A 100 6.48 -23.94 -27.87
C SER A 100 5.06 -23.58 -27.43
N ILE A 101 4.74 -23.71 -26.11
CA ILE A 101 3.44 -23.31 -25.57
C ILE A 101 3.42 -21.84 -25.20
N THR A 102 4.59 -21.28 -24.84
CA THR A 102 4.74 -19.84 -24.55
C THR A 102 5.08 -19.01 -25.79
N SER A 103 5.64 -19.61 -26.86
CA SER A 103 5.64 -19.01 -28.18
C SER A 103 4.20 -19.05 -28.71
N VAL A 104 3.52 -17.93 -28.55
CA VAL A 104 2.32 -17.65 -29.32
C VAL A 104 2.70 -17.85 -30.77
N PRO A 105 2.06 -18.77 -31.54
CA PRO A 105 2.15 -18.66 -32.98
C PRO A 105 1.60 -17.27 -33.29
N THR A 106 2.41 -16.42 -33.83
CA THR A 106 1.96 -15.25 -34.56
C THR A 106 1.21 -15.76 -35.78
N GLN A 107 0.04 -16.36 -35.58
CA GLN A 107 -0.95 -16.21 -36.60
C GLN A 107 -1.24 -14.72 -36.60
N PRO A 108 -1.09 -14.06 -37.77
CA PRO A 108 -1.68 -12.76 -37.91
C PRO A 108 -3.14 -12.99 -37.54
N SER A 109 -3.56 -12.58 -36.34
CA SER A 109 -4.95 -12.30 -36.10
C SER A 109 -5.32 -11.50 -37.32
N LYS A 110 -6.30 -11.93 -38.09
CA LYS A 110 -6.96 -11.04 -39.03
C LYS A 110 -7.32 -9.85 -38.18
N SER A 111 -6.39 -8.91 -38.12
CA SER A 111 -6.63 -7.60 -37.61
C SER A 111 -7.83 -7.15 -38.43
N ARG A 112 -8.97 -7.04 -37.78
CA ARG A 112 -9.97 -6.11 -38.29
C ARG A 112 -9.16 -4.87 -38.58
N PRO A 113 -9.16 -4.38 -39.83
CA PRO A 113 -8.41 -3.20 -40.17
C PRO A 113 -8.83 -2.17 -39.14
N ALA A 114 -7.87 -1.67 -38.35
CA ALA A 114 -8.10 -0.59 -37.43
C ALA A 114 -8.67 0.54 -38.27
N LYS A 115 -9.98 0.75 -38.18
CA LYS A 115 -10.61 1.98 -38.67
C LYS A 115 -9.83 3.10 -38.00
N GLY A 116 -9.24 3.97 -38.79
CA GLY A 116 -8.28 4.99 -38.42
C GLY A 116 -8.57 5.67 -37.09
N GLY A 117 -7.52 5.87 -36.27
CA GLY A 117 -7.59 6.62 -35.05
C GLY A 117 -7.86 5.81 -33.79
N GLY A 118 -6.93 4.94 -33.37
CA GLY A 118 -6.97 4.34 -32.04
C GLY A 118 -7.03 5.42 -30.94
N MET A 119 -7.74 5.16 -29.85
CA MET A 119 -7.84 6.09 -28.70
C MET A 119 -6.47 6.57 -28.30
N LYS A 120 -6.25 7.90 -28.33
CA LYS A 120 -5.01 8.53 -27.90
C LYS A 120 -4.90 8.55 -26.37
N LEU A 121 -3.68 8.65 -25.88
CA LEU A 121 -3.39 8.61 -24.44
C LEU A 121 -4.04 9.77 -23.69
N ASP A 122 -4.05 10.98 -24.24
CA ASP A 122 -4.67 12.16 -23.62
C ASP A 122 -6.20 11.97 -23.50
N LYS A 123 -6.85 11.40 -24.52
CA LYS A 123 -8.28 11.07 -24.44
C LYS A 123 -8.55 9.99 -23.39
N ALA A 124 -7.75 8.92 -23.39
CA ALA A 124 -7.86 7.86 -22.41
C ALA A 124 -7.68 8.36 -20.97
N TRP A 125 -6.77 9.30 -20.77
CA TRP A 125 -6.56 9.96 -19.49
C TRP A 125 -7.77 10.77 -19.03
N GLY A 126 -8.32 11.62 -19.90
CA GLY A 126 -9.52 12.41 -19.58
C GLY A 126 -10.70 11.53 -19.18
N ASP A 127 -10.95 10.46 -19.94
CA ASP A 127 -12.03 9.51 -19.64
C ASP A 127 -11.76 8.75 -18.32
N PHE A 128 -10.50 8.42 -18.02
CA PHE A 128 -10.09 7.77 -16.77
C PHE A 128 -10.27 8.66 -15.55
N VAL A 129 -9.92 9.95 -15.66
CA VAL A 129 -10.14 10.95 -14.58
C VAL A 129 -11.62 11.05 -14.26
N ALA A 130 -12.48 11.15 -15.27
CA ALA A 130 -13.93 11.20 -15.11
C ALA A 130 -14.48 9.93 -14.42
N TRP A 131 -13.95 8.76 -14.78
CA TRP A 131 -14.36 7.47 -14.19
C TRP A 131 -13.96 7.35 -12.72
N LYS A 132 -12.79 7.92 -12.31
CA LYS A 132 -12.19 7.74 -10.97
C LYS A 132 -12.86 8.51 -9.85
N ARG A 133 -13.53 9.61 -10.12
CA ARG A 133 -14.16 10.49 -9.11
C ARG A 133 -13.18 10.86 -7.98
N TRP A 134 -11.98 11.28 -8.33
CA TRP A 134 -10.98 11.74 -7.35
C TRP A 134 -11.42 13.06 -6.70
N THR A 135 -10.92 13.31 -5.48
CA THR A 135 -10.97 14.66 -4.90
C THR A 135 -10.08 15.61 -5.71
N ASP A 136 -10.36 16.93 -5.67
CA ASP A 136 -9.57 17.94 -6.40
C ASP A 136 -8.06 17.83 -6.14
N LYS A 137 -7.70 17.58 -4.88
CA LYS A 137 -6.28 17.39 -4.51
C LYS A 137 -5.68 16.16 -5.18
N GLN A 138 -6.39 15.03 -5.15
CA GLN A 138 -5.92 13.80 -5.79
C GLN A 138 -5.84 13.98 -7.31
N ALA A 139 -6.82 14.63 -7.92
CA ALA A 139 -6.83 14.91 -9.36
C ALA A 139 -5.60 15.74 -9.75
N LYS A 140 -5.28 16.81 -9.01
CA LYS A 140 -4.07 17.63 -9.24
C LYS A 140 -2.78 16.84 -9.08
N ASP A 141 -2.67 15.97 -8.08
CA ASP A 141 -1.47 15.17 -7.85
C ASP A 141 -1.28 14.12 -8.97
N TYR A 142 -2.37 13.43 -9.38
CA TYR A 142 -2.32 12.46 -10.47
C TYR A 142 -2.15 13.11 -11.84
N GLU A 143 -2.68 14.33 -12.05
CA GLU A 143 -2.42 15.09 -13.27
C GLU A 143 -0.92 15.38 -13.45
N ARG A 144 -0.23 15.81 -12.39
CA ARG A 144 1.24 15.99 -12.43
C ARG A 144 1.97 14.70 -12.79
N MET A 145 1.53 13.57 -12.25
CA MET A 145 2.11 12.27 -12.57
C MET A 145 1.82 11.86 -14.01
N TYR A 146 0.64 12.17 -14.52
CA TYR A 146 0.27 11.94 -15.91
C TYR A 146 1.13 12.78 -16.85
N GLN A 147 1.36 14.05 -16.56
CA GLN A 147 2.23 14.92 -17.36
C GLN A 147 3.67 14.37 -17.45
N ASN A 148 4.19 13.78 -16.38
CA ASN A 148 5.47 13.08 -16.44
C ASN A 148 5.43 11.88 -17.40
N LEU A 149 4.38 11.06 -17.36
CA LEU A 149 4.21 9.95 -18.30
C LEU A 149 4.06 10.44 -19.74
N ARG A 150 3.27 11.48 -19.95
CA ARG A 150 3.02 12.12 -21.23
C ARG A 150 4.30 12.66 -21.88
N LEU A 151 5.21 13.20 -21.06
CA LEU A 151 6.53 13.69 -21.50
C LEU A 151 7.35 12.60 -22.19
N PHE A 152 7.32 11.37 -21.68
CA PHE A 152 8.14 10.27 -22.19
C PHE A 152 7.41 9.39 -23.21
N LEU A 153 6.10 9.18 -23.07
CA LEU A 153 5.30 8.34 -23.96
C LEU A 153 4.80 9.10 -25.20
N GLY A 154 4.59 10.42 -25.09
CA GLY A 154 3.87 11.19 -26.09
C GLY A 154 2.34 10.91 -26.07
N ASP A 155 1.57 11.67 -26.90
CA ASP A 155 0.14 11.40 -27.13
C ASP A 155 -0.02 10.39 -28.27
N VAL A 156 0.35 9.17 -28.00
CA VAL A 156 0.27 8.05 -28.93
C VAL A 156 -1.01 7.23 -28.72
N SER A 157 -1.35 6.36 -29.66
CA SER A 157 -2.44 5.40 -29.46
C SER A 157 -2.15 4.50 -28.25
N VAL A 158 -3.15 4.29 -27.37
CA VAL A 158 -2.99 3.43 -26.18
C VAL A 158 -2.65 1.98 -26.55
N THR A 159 -3.04 1.54 -27.76
CA THR A 159 -2.73 0.21 -28.29
C THR A 159 -1.28 0.05 -28.73
N SER A 160 -0.56 1.16 -28.99
CA SER A 160 0.86 1.16 -29.36
C SER A 160 1.78 1.16 -28.14
N ILE A 161 1.25 1.45 -26.94
CA ILE A 161 2.06 1.48 -25.73
C ILE A 161 2.36 0.06 -25.27
N THR A 162 3.65 -0.29 -25.31
CA THR A 162 4.15 -1.60 -24.94
C THR A 162 4.72 -1.61 -23.52
N LYS A 163 4.93 -2.81 -22.96
CA LYS A 163 5.65 -2.96 -21.68
C LYS A 163 7.05 -2.37 -21.73
N ARG A 164 7.72 -2.44 -22.89
CA ARG A 164 9.05 -1.86 -23.10
C ARG A 164 9.00 -0.34 -23.05
N SER A 165 8.14 0.29 -23.86
CA SER A 165 8.01 1.76 -23.87
C SER A 165 7.58 2.32 -22.52
N LEU A 166 6.71 1.61 -21.79
CA LEU A 166 6.31 2.01 -20.43
C LEU A 166 7.47 1.91 -19.44
N ARG A 167 8.30 0.85 -19.52
CA ARG A 167 9.51 0.72 -18.68
C ARG A 167 10.51 1.83 -18.98
N GLU A 168 10.73 2.16 -20.24
CA GLU A 168 11.60 3.27 -20.67
C GLU A 168 11.06 4.61 -20.15
N ALA A 169 9.76 4.84 -20.20
CA ALA A 169 9.14 6.04 -19.64
C ALA A 169 9.32 6.15 -18.13
N LEU A 170 9.13 5.04 -17.39
CA LEU A 170 9.39 5.01 -15.95
C LEU A 170 10.87 5.24 -15.62
N GLY A 171 11.78 4.72 -16.44
CA GLY A 171 13.22 5.01 -16.37
C GLY A 171 13.52 6.48 -16.60
N GLY A 172 12.89 7.09 -17.60
CA GLY A 172 13.01 8.54 -17.84
C GLY A 172 12.48 9.37 -16.65
N ILE A 173 11.36 8.97 -16.06
CA ILE A 173 10.80 9.63 -14.87
C ILE A 173 11.76 9.53 -13.68
N SER A 174 12.47 8.40 -13.51
CA SER A 174 13.45 8.25 -12.41
C SER A 174 14.62 9.24 -12.50
N GLY A 175 14.92 9.74 -13.70
CA GLY A 175 15.93 10.77 -13.94
C GLY A 175 15.44 12.20 -13.70
N LEU A 176 14.13 12.43 -13.49
CA LEU A 176 13.59 13.77 -13.26
C LEU A 176 13.95 14.30 -11.87
N PRO A 177 14.13 15.63 -11.70
CA PRO A 177 14.39 16.22 -10.40
C PRO A 177 13.13 16.32 -9.53
N GLN A 178 13.33 16.37 -8.22
CA GLN A 178 12.29 16.74 -7.26
C GLN A 178 11.89 18.20 -7.45
N ARG A 179 10.64 18.47 -7.80
CA ARG A 179 10.13 19.82 -8.10
C ARG A 179 10.14 20.80 -6.91
N ASN A 180 10.28 20.32 -5.69
CA ASN A 180 10.43 21.15 -4.50
C ASN A 180 11.87 21.60 -4.22
N LYS A 181 12.85 21.11 -4.97
CA LYS A 181 14.24 21.56 -4.88
C LYS A 181 14.43 22.89 -5.60
N LYS A 182 15.36 23.72 -5.07
CA LYS A 182 15.68 25.03 -5.63
C LYS A 182 16.16 24.88 -7.08
N GLY A 183 15.63 25.73 -7.97
CA GLY A 183 15.98 25.72 -9.38
C GLY A 183 15.01 24.93 -10.28
N TYR A 184 14.36 23.86 -9.79
CA TYR A 184 13.51 23.01 -10.64
C TYR A 184 12.02 23.32 -10.57
N GLY A 185 11.55 23.99 -9.52
CA GLY A 185 10.12 24.20 -9.23
C GLY A 185 9.32 24.84 -10.37
N LYS A 186 9.85 25.91 -10.95
CA LYS A 186 9.20 26.71 -12.01
C LYS A 186 9.62 26.33 -13.42
N MET A 187 10.58 25.41 -13.57
CA MET A 187 11.11 25.05 -14.89
C MET A 187 10.07 24.24 -15.69
N PRO A 188 9.86 24.54 -16.98
CA PRO A 188 9.01 23.74 -17.86
C PRO A 188 9.46 22.27 -17.88
N LEU A 189 8.49 21.34 -17.95
CA LEU A 189 8.76 19.92 -17.85
C LEU A 189 9.65 19.41 -18.99
N GLU A 190 9.47 19.95 -20.18
CA GLU A 190 10.24 19.64 -21.40
C GLU A 190 11.74 19.94 -21.23
N LYS A 191 12.06 21.05 -20.54
CA LYS A 191 13.45 21.42 -20.25
C LYS A 191 14.12 20.47 -19.26
N LEU A 192 13.36 19.85 -18.37
CA LEU A 192 13.90 18.91 -17.38
C LEU A 192 14.33 17.58 -18.01
N ARG A 193 13.75 17.18 -19.14
CA ARG A 193 14.05 15.90 -19.81
C ARG A 193 15.52 15.78 -20.26
N GLY A 194 16.17 16.88 -20.59
CA GLY A 194 17.54 16.88 -21.10
C GLY A 194 18.61 17.27 -20.08
N LEU A 195 18.22 17.55 -18.84
CA LEU A 195 19.17 17.98 -17.81
C LEU A 195 19.88 16.80 -17.16
N VAL A 196 21.17 16.99 -16.88
CA VAL A 196 21.91 16.11 -15.98
C VAL A 196 21.56 16.50 -14.54
N ILE A 197 20.81 15.64 -13.87
CA ILE A 197 20.32 15.86 -12.50
C ILE A 197 21.18 15.06 -11.53
N PRO A 198 21.76 15.68 -10.48
CA PRO A 198 22.45 14.98 -9.41
C PRO A 198 21.54 13.94 -8.74
N ASP A 199 22.08 12.82 -8.29
CA ASP A 199 21.29 11.71 -7.74
C ASP A 199 20.46 12.14 -6.52
N GLU A 200 21.01 13.01 -5.67
CA GLU A 200 20.33 13.55 -4.49
C GLU A 200 19.15 14.47 -4.80
N ASP A 201 19.08 14.98 -6.04
CA ASP A 201 17.99 15.84 -6.49
C ASP A 201 16.93 15.08 -7.28
N ARG A 202 17.21 13.83 -7.71
CA ARG A 202 16.25 13.00 -8.46
C ARG A 202 15.05 12.60 -7.63
N VAL A 203 13.96 12.32 -8.31
CA VAL A 203 12.78 11.75 -7.67
C VAL A 203 13.10 10.37 -7.05
N SER A 204 12.45 10.05 -5.94
CA SER A 204 12.65 8.76 -5.28
C SER A 204 12.09 7.59 -6.09
N SER A 205 12.70 6.40 -5.97
CA SER A 205 12.16 5.16 -6.57
C SER A 205 10.72 4.87 -6.13
N LYS A 206 10.34 5.30 -4.92
CA LYS A 206 8.96 5.22 -4.44
C LYS A 206 8.00 6.08 -5.28
N TYR A 207 8.42 7.28 -5.67
CA TYR A 207 7.62 8.15 -6.54
C TYR A 207 7.41 7.53 -7.93
N VAL A 208 8.43 6.88 -8.49
CA VAL A 208 8.30 6.13 -9.75
C VAL A 208 7.34 4.93 -9.58
N LYS A 209 7.38 4.24 -8.42
CA LYS A 209 6.42 3.18 -8.09
C LYS A 209 4.98 3.67 -8.08
N GLU A 210 4.72 4.88 -7.61
CA GLU A 210 3.36 5.46 -7.66
C GLU A 210 2.91 5.73 -9.12
N HIS A 211 3.83 6.14 -10.02
CA HIS A 211 3.52 6.22 -11.46
C HIS A 211 3.14 4.85 -12.04
N LEU A 212 3.86 3.77 -11.67
CA LEU A 212 3.49 2.42 -12.09
C LEU A 212 2.09 2.03 -11.59
N LYS A 213 1.74 2.39 -10.34
CA LYS A 213 0.38 2.16 -9.82
C LYS A 213 -0.68 2.94 -10.60
N LEU A 214 -0.38 4.19 -10.98
CA LEU A 214 -1.25 4.98 -11.83
C LEU A 214 -1.46 4.31 -13.19
N CYS A 215 -0.38 3.84 -13.82
CA CYS A 215 -0.43 3.08 -15.08
C CYS A 215 -1.25 1.78 -14.92
N GLN A 216 -1.10 1.05 -13.82
CA GLN A 216 -1.91 -0.13 -13.52
C GLN A 216 -3.40 0.22 -13.39
N GLY A 217 -3.72 1.39 -12.81
CA GLY A 217 -5.08 1.92 -12.77
C GLY A 217 -5.64 2.21 -14.16
N LEU A 218 -4.88 2.94 -14.98
CA LEU A 218 -5.29 3.33 -16.33
C LEU A 218 -5.34 2.14 -17.29
N PHE A 219 -4.23 1.43 -17.48
CA PHE A 219 -4.12 0.40 -18.51
C PHE A 219 -4.78 -0.92 -18.13
N ASN A 220 -4.64 -1.37 -16.87
CA ASN A 220 -5.17 -2.68 -16.48
C ASN A 220 -6.63 -2.61 -16.03
N ARG A 221 -6.96 -1.68 -15.10
CA ARG A 221 -8.32 -1.62 -14.56
C ARG A 221 -9.28 -0.92 -15.50
N TYR A 222 -8.90 0.25 -16.05
CA TYR A 222 -9.79 1.03 -16.87
C TYR A 222 -9.81 0.57 -18.34
N LEU A 223 -8.67 0.68 -19.06
CA LEU A 223 -8.65 0.39 -20.50
C LEU A 223 -8.85 -1.09 -20.83
N LYS A 224 -8.32 -2.03 -20.01
CA LYS A 224 -8.46 -3.47 -20.25
C LYS A 224 -9.75 -4.04 -19.67
N GLN A 225 -10.02 -3.81 -18.37
CA GLN A 225 -11.11 -4.50 -17.67
C GLN A 225 -12.45 -3.78 -17.79
N GLU A 226 -12.48 -2.45 -17.78
CA GLU A 226 -13.72 -1.66 -17.78
C GLU A 226 -14.14 -1.29 -19.21
N ARG A 227 -13.19 -0.85 -20.04
CA ARG A 227 -13.49 -0.31 -21.38
C ARG A 227 -13.18 -1.29 -22.53
N GLU A 228 -12.47 -2.36 -22.26
CA GLU A 228 -12.07 -3.39 -23.24
C GLU A 228 -11.38 -2.81 -24.49
N VAL A 229 -10.68 -1.67 -24.33
CA VAL A 229 -9.98 -0.98 -25.44
C VAL A 229 -8.68 -1.70 -25.81
N ILE A 230 -8.03 -2.35 -24.84
CA ILE A 230 -6.79 -3.08 -25.03
C ILE A 230 -6.95 -4.53 -24.51
N GLU A 231 -6.44 -5.50 -25.25
CA GLU A 231 -6.48 -6.91 -24.84
C GLU A 231 -5.42 -7.23 -23.77
N LEU A 232 -4.22 -6.66 -23.92
CA LEU A 232 -3.10 -6.88 -23.01
C LEU A 232 -2.67 -5.55 -22.36
N SER A 233 -2.53 -5.56 -21.03
CA SER A 233 -2.05 -4.38 -20.34
C SER A 233 -0.52 -4.28 -20.42
N PRO A 234 0.05 -3.13 -20.82
CA PRO A 234 1.51 -2.92 -20.83
C PRO A 234 2.11 -2.97 -19.40
N THR A 235 1.28 -2.94 -18.36
CA THR A 235 1.73 -3.05 -16.96
C THR A 235 1.83 -4.51 -16.47
N GLU A 236 1.41 -5.50 -17.26
CA GLU A 236 1.36 -6.89 -16.83
C GLU A 236 2.78 -7.43 -16.57
N GLY A 237 3.01 -7.92 -15.33
CA GLY A 237 4.33 -8.39 -14.88
C GLY A 237 5.42 -7.30 -14.82
N LEU A 238 5.07 -6.01 -14.96
CA LEU A 238 6.01 -4.92 -14.73
C LEU A 238 6.13 -4.66 -13.22
N LYS A 239 7.37 -4.68 -12.72
CA LYS A 239 7.70 -4.39 -11.33
C LYS A 239 8.66 -3.20 -11.30
N TRP A 240 8.57 -2.40 -10.25
CA TRP A 240 9.52 -1.36 -9.92
C TRP A 240 9.89 -1.51 -8.44
N GLU A 241 11.12 -1.81 -8.18
CA GLU A 241 11.64 -1.98 -6.83
C GLU A 241 12.01 -0.62 -6.24
N TYR A 242 11.85 -0.49 -4.95
CA TYR A 242 12.25 0.70 -4.21
C TYR A 242 12.54 0.33 -2.76
N ASP A 243 13.48 1.01 -2.18
CA ASP A 243 13.79 0.87 -0.77
C ASP A 243 12.69 1.51 0.08
N ASN A 244 12.11 0.71 0.94
CA ASN A 244 11.09 1.18 1.86
C ASN A 244 11.77 1.72 3.12
N ASN A 245 12.30 2.93 3.03
CA ASN A 245 12.90 3.60 4.18
C ASN A 245 11.82 3.80 5.25
N ARG A 246 11.99 3.11 6.36
CA ARG A 246 11.14 3.29 7.55
C ARG A 246 11.56 4.58 8.25
N TYR A 247 10.63 5.17 8.99
CA TYR A 247 10.96 6.21 9.96
C TYR A 247 11.40 5.54 11.25
N GLY A 248 12.46 6.06 11.85
CA GLY A 248 13.00 5.60 13.11
C GLY A 248 12.10 5.98 14.30
N CYS A 249 12.41 5.39 15.44
CA CYS A 249 11.87 5.73 16.74
C CYS A 249 12.91 6.53 17.54
N LEU A 250 12.43 7.39 18.41
CA LEU A 250 13.24 8.12 19.36
C LEU A 250 13.39 7.32 20.66
N SER A 251 14.55 7.40 21.29
CA SER A 251 14.76 6.94 22.66
C SER A 251 14.11 7.90 23.66
N ASP A 252 13.91 7.45 24.92
CA ASP A 252 13.36 8.30 25.96
C ASP A 252 14.26 9.51 26.26
N SER A 253 15.58 9.34 26.18
CA SER A 253 16.55 10.44 26.34
C SER A 253 16.44 11.48 25.23
N GLU A 254 16.28 11.04 23.97
CA GLU A 254 16.06 11.97 22.85
C GLU A 254 14.72 12.71 23.00
N VAL A 255 13.64 12.03 23.43
CA VAL A 255 12.35 12.68 23.71
C VAL A 255 12.52 13.75 24.79
N ARG A 256 13.16 13.43 25.93
CA ARG A 256 13.42 14.43 26.99
C ARG A 256 14.24 15.62 26.48
N GLY A 257 15.29 15.36 25.70
CA GLY A 257 16.08 16.41 25.07
C GLY A 257 15.26 17.34 24.16
N LEU A 258 14.33 16.75 23.36
CA LEU A 258 13.42 17.53 22.52
C LEU A 258 12.43 18.35 23.35
N VAL A 259 11.84 17.76 24.40
CA VAL A 259 10.90 18.45 25.30
C VAL A 259 11.57 19.65 25.99
N GLY A 260 12.83 19.51 26.44
CA GLY A 260 13.58 20.61 27.02
C GLY A 260 13.75 21.82 26.10
N LYS A 261 13.78 21.62 24.79
CA LYS A 261 13.89 22.68 23.77
C LYS A 261 12.54 23.35 23.42
N LEU A 262 11.41 22.79 23.87
CA LEU A 262 10.08 23.33 23.53
C LEU A 262 9.79 24.67 24.20
N SER A 263 10.45 25.00 25.34
CA SER A 263 10.31 26.29 26.00
C SER A 263 10.67 27.48 25.11
N GLN A 264 11.55 27.27 24.14
CA GLN A 264 12.00 28.28 23.17
C GLN A 264 11.15 28.32 21.90
N LYS A 265 10.07 27.56 21.82
CA LYS A 265 9.20 27.45 20.66
C LYS A 265 7.82 28.02 20.96
N PRO A 266 7.02 28.34 19.90
CA PRO A 266 5.66 28.81 20.10
C PRO A 266 4.85 27.83 20.96
N GLU A 267 4.05 28.33 21.87
CA GLU A 267 3.28 27.52 22.83
C GLU A 267 2.38 26.50 22.15
N TRP A 268 1.71 26.89 21.03
CA TRP A 268 0.92 25.96 20.26
C TRP A 268 1.74 24.76 19.75
N PHE A 269 3.02 24.96 19.41
CA PHE A 269 3.89 23.87 18.95
C PHE A 269 4.31 22.96 20.10
N LYS A 270 4.53 23.50 21.31
CA LYS A 270 4.73 22.70 22.52
C LYS A 270 3.59 21.71 22.70
N TRP A 271 2.35 22.19 22.73
CA TRP A 271 1.18 21.33 22.91
C TRP A 271 0.96 20.38 21.73
N PHE A 272 1.24 20.84 20.52
CA PHE A 272 1.18 19.99 19.31
C PHE A 272 2.15 18.81 19.39
N PHE A 273 3.39 19.06 19.82
CA PHE A 273 4.41 18.03 20.03
C PHE A 273 4.01 17.08 21.16
N MET A 274 3.63 17.61 22.32
CA MET A 274 3.24 16.81 23.49
C MET A 274 2.04 15.90 23.17
N MET A 275 1.03 16.41 22.49
CA MET A 275 -0.07 15.58 22.03
C MET A 275 0.39 14.49 21.04
N ALA A 276 1.31 14.78 20.13
CA ALA A 276 1.81 13.81 19.19
C ALA A 276 2.53 12.64 19.87
N ILE A 277 3.39 12.94 20.87
CA ILE A 277 4.21 11.92 21.54
C ILE A 277 3.41 11.07 22.53
N TYR A 278 2.40 11.65 23.21
CA TYR A 278 1.58 10.95 24.20
C TYR A 278 0.32 10.27 23.64
N THR A 279 -0.03 10.49 22.37
CA THR A 279 -1.23 9.91 21.78
C THR A 279 -0.97 9.13 20.50
N GLY A 280 0.18 9.34 19.88
CA GLY A 280 0.50 8.77 18.58
C GLY A 280 -0.45 9.21 17.46
N ALA A 281 -1.25 10.26 17.64
CA ALA A 281 -2.16 10.78 16.63
C ALA A 281 -1.39 11.32 15.41
N ARG A 282 -2.02 11.29 14.23
CA ARG A 282 -1.38 11.82 13.02
C ARG A 282 -1.31 13.34 13.08
N ARG A 283 -0.25 13.92 12.50
CA ARG A 283 -0.07 15.38 12.42
C ARG A 283 -1.33 16.11 11.96
N GLY A 284 -1.98 15.63 10.89
CA GLY A 284 -3.20 16.27 10.39
C GLY A 284 -4.44 16.03 11.26
N GLU A 285 -4.46 15.00 12.09
CA GLU A 285 -5.52 14.75 13.06
C GLU A 285 -5.43 15.76 14.21
N ILE A 286 -4.21 15.96 14.77
CA ILE A 286 -3.96 16.97 15.82
C ILE A 286 -4.22 18.39 15.27
N ALA A 287 -3.74 18.70 14.06
CA ALA A 287 -3.91 20.02 13.46
C ALA A 287 -5.37 20.43 13.28
N GLY A 288 -6.26 19.46 13.09
CA GLY A 288 -7.70 19.70 12.90
C GLY A 288 -8.53 19.73 14.18
N LEU A 289 -7.93 19.62 15.38
CA LEU A 289 -8.66 19.61 16.64
C LEU A 289 -9.20 21.01 17.00
N THR A 290 -10.41 21.00 17.52
CA THR A 290 -11.11 22.15 18.09
C THR A 290 -11.39 21.91 19.57
N LYS A 291 -11.78 22.95 20.31
CA LYS A 291 -12.21 22.82 21.71
C LYS A 291 -13.32 21.77 21.89
N ASP A 292 -14.28 21.73 20.97
CA ASP A 292 -15.44 20.82 21.02
C ASP A 292 -15.08 19.33 20.85
N ASP A 293 -13.85 19.03 20.44
CA ASP A 293 -13.39 17.67 20.31
C ASP A 293 -12.92 17.07 21.65
N PHE A 294 -12.65 17.91 22.67
CA PHE A 294 -12.24 17.48 24.00
C PHE A 294 -13.45 17.24 24.89
N LYS A 295 -13.49 16.08 25.51
CA LYS A 295 -14.63 15.62 26.30
C LYS A 295 -14.16 14.94 27.57
N PHE A 296 -14.98 15.02 28.61
CA PHE A 296 -14.85 14.24 29.82
C PHE A 296 -15.74 13.01 29.76
N CYS A 297 -15.21 11.86 30.11
CA CYS A 297 -15.95 10.61 30.20
C CYS A 297 -16.25 10.31 31.69
N ALA A 298 -17.52 10.34 32.07
CA ALA A 298 -17.94 10.09 33.45
C ALA A 298 -17.64 8.66 33.90
N ASP A 299 -17.78 7.67 32.99
CA ASP A 299 -17.55 6.26 33.31
C ASP A 299 -16.10 5.95 33.68
N THR A 300 -15.16 6.63 33.06
CA THR A 300 -13.71 6.40 33.25
C THR A 300 -13.04 7.49 34.05
N GLN A 301 -13.74 8.58 34.36
CA GLN A 301 -13.21 9.78 35.00
C GLN A 301 -11.97 10.36 34.26
N ARG A 302 -11.96 10.23 32.92
CA ARG A 302 -10.83 10.61 32.07
C ARG A 302 -11.24 11.56 30.96
N PHE A 303 -10.35 12.52 30.67
CA PHE A 303 -10.47 13.34 29.47
C PHE A 303 -10.01 12.57 28.25
N HIS A 304 -10.66 12.82 27.14
CA HIS A 304 -10.31 12.27 25.82
C HIS A 304 -10.65 13.29 24.74
N PHE A 305 -10.06 13.13 23.57
CA PHE A 305 -10.48 13.88 22.40
C PHE A 305 -11.00 12.95 21.30
N VAL A 306 -11.90 13.48 20.45
CA VAL A 306 -12.58 12.73 19.42
C VAL A 306 -12.05 13.14 18.04
N ILE A 307 -11.50 12.21 17.30
CA ILE A 307 -11.14 12.42 15.90
C ILE A 307 -12.38 12.11 15.05
N LYS A 308 -13.04 13.17 14.56
CA LYS A 308 -14.29 13.08 13.77
C LYS A 308 -14.05 12.84 12.29
N LYS A 309 -12.94 13.33 11.73
CA LYS A 309 -12.59 13.26 10.30
C LYS A 309 -11.24 12.59 10.10
N GLY A 310 -11.11 11.76 9.07
CA GLY A 310 -9.85 11.12 8.71
C GLY A 310 -9.96 10.40 7.36
N LYS A 311 -8.81 9.96 6.84
CA LYS A 311 -8.70 9.32 5.51
C LYS A 311 -9.50 8.01 5.39
N THR A 312 -9.77 7.34 6.51
CA THR A 312 -10.43 6.03 6.55
C THR A 312 -11.49 6.00 7.65
N LYS A 313 -12.41 5.03 7.60
CA LYS A 313 -13.41 4.82 8.67
C LYS A 313 -12.75 4.56 10.02
N ALA A 314 -11.62 3.85 10.06
CA ALA A 314 -10.84 3.57 11.27
C ALA A 314 -10.20 4.83 11.90
N ALA A 315 -10.16 5.95 11.17
CA ALA A 315 -9.65 7.20 11.72
C ALA A 315 -10.59 7.81 12.77
N ARG A 316 -11.91 7.58 12.69
CA ARG A 316 -12.90 8.09 13.66
C ARG A 316 -12.77 7.29 14.96
N ARG A 317 -12.36 7.97 16.03
CA ARG A 317 -12.12 7.32 17.31
C ARG A 317 -12.00 8.31 18.45
N SER A 318 -12.19 7.85 19.68
CA SER A 318 -11.81 8.56 20.90
C SER A 318 -10.38 8.17 21.29
N VAL A 319 -9.59 9.14 21.66
CA VAL A 319 -8.20 8.97 22.11
C VAL A 319 -8.09 9.50 23.54
N PRO A 320 -7.73 8.68 24.52
CA PRO A 320 -7.54 9.13 25.89
C PRO A 320 -6.44 10.19 25.96
N ILE A 321 -6.55 11.12 26.91
CA ILE A 321 -5.51 12.09 27.23
C ILE A 321 -4.69 11.54 28.39
N HIS A 322 -3.37 11.52 28.23
CA HIS A 322 -2.45 11.11 29.28
C HIS A 322 -2.47 12.09 30.45
N ASP A 323 -2.41 11.59 31.68
CA ASP A 323 -2.50 12.41 32.87
C ASP A 323 -1.38 13.45 32.98
N GLU A 324 -0.18 13.16 32.47
CA GLU A 324 0.91 14.15 32.42
C GLU A 324 0.53 15.38 31.60
N LEU A 325 -0.21 15.24 30.51
CA LEU A 325 -0.69 16.40 29.74
C LEU A 325 -1.66 17.26 30.55
N ILE A 326 -2.49 16.63 31.37
CA ILE A 326 -3.42 17.32 32.27
C ILE A 326 -2.63 18.09 33.37
N LYS A 327 -1.67 17.42 34.02
CA LYS A 327 -0.80 18.01 35.04
C LYS A 327 0.02 19.21 34.52
N LEU A 328 0.51 19.08 33.26
CA LEU A 328 1.24 20.14 32.57
C LEU A 328 0.36 21.33 32.17
N GLY A 329 -0.96 21.25 32.32
CA GLY A 329 -1.91 22.35 32.10
C GLY A 329 -2.54 22.38 30.70
N LEU A 330 -2.59 21.24 29.97
CA LEU A 330 -3.22 21.18 28.64
C LEU A 330 -4.65 21.73 28.63
N LEU A 331 -5.48 21.38 29.64
CA LEU A 331 -6.87 21.85 29.68
C LEU A 331 -6.95 23.38 29.86
N LYS A 332 -6.14 23.96 30.70
CA LYS A 332 -6.07 25.43 30.87
C LYS A 332 -5.68 26.12 29.55
N TRP A 333 -4.73 25.56 28.86
CA TRP A 333 -4.34 26.07 27.53
C TRP A 333 -5.46 25.97 26.52
N ILE A 334 -6.20 24.83 26.46
CA ILE A 334 -7.35 24.65 25.60
C ILE A 334 -8.41 25.70 25.91
N ASP A 335 -8.74 25.93 27.19
CA ASP A 335 -9.80 26.85 27.58
C ASP A 335 -9.43 28.32 27.23
N SER A 336 -8.15 28.71 27.39
CA SER A 336 -7.66 30.05 27.06
C SER A 336 -7.46 30.29 25.55
N GLY A 337 -7.31 29.22 24.75
CA GLY A 337 -7.02 29.29 23.32
C GLY A 337 -8.23 29.67 22.46
N ASN A 338 -8.02 29.70 21.14
CA ASN A 338 -9.08 29.86 20.16
C ASN A 338 -9.88 28.57 19.98
N HIS A 339 -11.06 28.65 19.35
CA HIS A 339 -11.87 27.47 19.04
C HIS A 339 -11.08 26.44 18.22
N THR A 340 -10.33 26.86 17.19
CA THR A 340 -9.38 26.04 16.45
C THR A 340 -8.02 26.14 17.13
N LEU A 341 -7.59 25.05 17.79
CA LEU A 341 -6.42 25.05 18.67
C LEU A 341 -5.10 25.18 17.91
N PHE A 342 -4.99 24.56 16.76
CA PHE A 342 -3.74 24.46 16.00
C PHE A 342 -3.86 25.06 14.59
N GLU A 343 -4.43 26.26 14.50
CA GLU A 343 -4.70 26.93 13.23
C GLU A 343 -3.45 27.02 12.32
N THR A 344 -2.30 27.41 12.90
CA THR A 344 -1.04 27.50 12.16
C THR A 344 -0.63 26.17 11.56
N ALA A 345 -0.74 25.07 12.31
CA ALA A 345 -0.41 23.72 11.82
C ALA A 345 -1.40 23.23 10.77
N ASN A 346 -2.67 23.61 10.90
CA ASN A 346 -3.72 23.23 9.96
C ASN A 346 -3.55 23.97 8.61
N ARG A 347 -3.25 25.26 8.65
CA ARG A 347 -3.04 26.09 7.46
C ARG A 347 -1.72 25.75 6.74
N ASP A 348 -0.63 25.59 7.49
CA ASP A 348 0.69 25.27 6.93
C ASP A 348 1.36 24.09 7.66
N PRO A 349 1.15 22.87 7.17
CA PRO A 349 1.80 21.68 7.70
C PRO A 349 3.34 21.70 7.66
N ASN A 350 3.95 22.51 6.78
CA ASN A 350 5.41 22.62 6.68
C ASN A 350 5.98 23.37 7.88
N ARG A 351 5.20 24.28 8.51
CA ARG A 351 5.60 24.97 9.71
C ARG A 351 5.92 24.00 10.87
N VAL A 352 5.09 22.96 11.04
CA VAL A 352 5.35 21.89 12.03
C VAL A 352 6.66 21.18 11.72
N THR A 353 6.89 20.84 10.45
CA THR A 353 8.13 20.19 10.01
C THR A 353 9.35 21.08 10.26
N GLY A 354 9.25 22.37 9.94
CA GLY A 354 10.33 23.34 10.16
C GLY A 354 10.67 23.49 11.65
N LEU A 355 9.66 23.62 12.51
CA LEU A 355 9.86 23.72 13.96
C LEU A 355 10.44 22.42 14.54
N PHE A 356 9.97 21.25 14.11
CA PHE A 356 10.55 19.97 14.51
C PHE A 356 12.02 19.85 14.10
N ASN A 357 12.34 20.20 12.85
CA ASN A 357 13.72 20.18 12.35
C ASN A 357 14.65 21.17 13.07
N SER A 358 14.10 22.19 13.73
CA SER A 358 14.89 23.17 14.49
C SER A 358 15.19 22.74 15.93
N ILE A 359 14.61 21.64 16.41
CA ILE A 359 14.85 21.11 17.75
C ILE A 359 15.55 19.75 17.74
N ILE A 360 15.45 18.98 16.65
CA ILE A 360 16.09 17.67 16.54
C ILE A 360 17.57 17.82 16.17
N ASP A 361 18.44 17.16 16.94
CA ASP A 361 19.89 17.22 16.73
C ASP A 361 20.36 16.35 15.57
N THR A 362 19.83 15.14 15.49
CA THR A 362 20.15 14.17 14.44
C THR A 362 18.91 13.85 13.61
N LYS A 363 19.10 13.67 12.30
CA LYS A 363 18.00 13.31 11.39
C LYS A 363 17.94 11.81 11.10
N LEU A 364 18.83 11.04 11.70
CA LEU A 364 18.92 9.60 11.58
C LEU A 364 18.99 8.98 12.98
N SER A 365 18.31 7.87 13.17
CA SER A 365 18.48 7.02 14.36
C SER A 365 19.80 6.26 14.28
N ASP A 366 20.21 5.58 15.35
CA ASP A 366 21.39 4.72 15.40
C ASP A 366 21.38 3.60 14.35
N HIS A 367 20.21 3.24 13.86
CA HIS A 367 20.02 2.26 12.78
C HIS A 367 19.93 2.89 11.38
N GLY A 368 20.23 4.19 11.22
CA GLY A 368 20.21 4.88 9.95
C GLY A 368 18.79 5.21 9.43
N GLU A 369 17.74 5.02 10.24
CA GLU A 369 16.37 5.34 9.87
C GLU A 369 16.10 6.84 10.07
N ARG A 370 15.33 7.44 9.14
CA ARG A 370 15.05 8.88 9.19
C ARG A 370 14.15 9.25 10.37
N LEU A 371 14.59 10.27 11.14
CA LEU A 371 13.81 10.88 12.21
C LEU A 371 13.08 12.12 11.68
N VAL A 372 11.77 12.11 11.74
CA VAL A 372 10.87 13.17 11.28
C VAL A 372 9.76 13.36 12.32
N PHE A 373 8.94 14.41 12.20
CA PHE A 373 7.81 14.59 13.12
C PHE A 373 6.92 13.34 13.26
N HIS A 374 6.75 12.56 12.17
CA HIS A 374 5.98 11.32 12.23
C HIS A 374 6.65 10.21 13.06
N SER A 375 7.95 10.32 13.33
CA SER A 375 8.69 9.40 14.22
C SER A 375 8.16 9.42 15.65
N LEU A 376 7.59 10.56 16.12
CA LEU A 376 6.91 10.63 17.42
C LEU A 376 5.79 9.58 17.53
N ARG A 377 5.04 9.39 16.46
CA ARG A 377 4.00 8.34 16.43
C ARG A 377 4.60 6.93 16.42
N HIS A 378 5.71 6.71 15.71
CA HIS A 378 6.41 5.42 15.75
C HIS A 378 6.93 5.13 17.14
N THR A 379 7.49 6.13 17.82
CA THR A 379 7.95 6.05 19.21
C THR A 379 6.83 5.67 20.15
N PHE A 380 5.68 6.34 20.09
CA PHE A 380 4.49 6.00 20.88
C PHE A 380 4.06 4.54 20.67
N ILE A 381 3.90 4.13 19.41
CA ILE A 381 3.47 2.76 19.07
C ILE A 381 4.47 1.72 19.61
N THR A 382 5.76 1.95 19.41
CA THR A 382 6.81 1.05 19.85
C THR A 382 6.83 0.94 21.38
N LYS A 383 6.72 2.08 22.08
CA LYS A 383 6.71 2.12 23.55
C LYS A 383 5.48 1.41 24.14
N ALA A 384 4.28 1.69 23.63
CA ALA A 384 3.06 1.01 24.07
C ALA A 384 3.13 -0.51 23.83
N ARG A 385 3.70 -0.95 22.72
CA ARG A 385 3.88 -2.39 22.43
C ARG A 385 4.96 -3.03 23.31
N ALA A 386 6.06 -2.34 23.55
CA ALA A 386 7.12 -2.82 24.46
C ALA A 386 6.61 -3.00 25.91
N ALA A 387 5.64 -2.15 26.33
CA ALA A 387 4.95 -2.29 27.60
C ALA A 387 3.86 -3.42 27.61
N GLY A 388 3.82 -4.27 26.60
CA GLY A 388 2.92 -5.45 26.56
C GLY A 388 1.48 -5.15 26.10
N VAL A 389 1.19 -3.93 25.62
CA VAL A 389 -0.16 -3.62 25.11
C VAL A 389 -0.41 -4.36 23.80
N THR A 390 -1.56 -5.02 23.70
CA THR A 390 -1.96 -5.78 22.51
C THR A 390 -2.06 -4.90 21.27
N ASN A 391 -1.59 -5.42 20.12
CA ASN A 391 -1.54 -4.68 18.87
C ASN A 391 -2.90 -4.10 18.44
N VAL A 392 -3.99 -4.82 18.74
CA VAL A 392 -5.36 -4.41 18.39
C VAL A 392 -5.76 -3.12 19.10
N LEU A 393 -5.44 -2.98 20.40
CA LEU A 393 -5.73 -1.76 21.17
C LEU A 393 -4.86 -0.60 20.73
N VAL A 394 -3.56 -0.85 20.49
CA VAL A 394 -2.67 0.19 19.93
C VAL A 394 -3.19 0.68 18.57
N GLN A 395 -3.58 -0.24 17.68
CA GLN A 395 -4.17 0.12 16.38
C GLN A 395 -5.45 0.95 16.52
N GLN A 396 -6.29 0.65 17.51
CA GLN A 396 -7.51 1.43 17.80
C GLN A 396 -7.16 2.87 18.17
N VAL A 397 -6.22 3.07 19.13
CA VAL A 397 -5.82 4.41 19.59
C VAL A 397 -5.17 5.21 18.45
N VAL A 398 -4.26 4.60 17.70
CA VAL A 398 -3.58 5.31 16.63
C VAL A 398 -4.38 5.37 15.32
N GLY A 399 -5.50 4.65 15.18
CA GLY A 399 -6.34 4.66 13.98
C GLY A 399 -5.67 4.00 12.77
N HIS A 400 -5.09 2.80 12.95
CA HIS A 400 -4.66 1.95 11.87
C HIS A 400 -5.81 1.09 11.36
N GLU A 401 -5.90 0.88 10.05
CA GLU A 401 -6.83 -0.11 9.50
C GLU A 401 -6.41 -1.52 9.91
N LYS A 402 -7.37 -2.32 10.31
CA LYS A 402 -7.19 -3.74 10.61
C LYS A 402 -6.94 -4.50 9.30
N ARG A 403 -5.69 -4.61 8.87
CA ARG A 403 -5.30 -5.41 7.71
C ARG A 403 -5.05 -6.85 8.14
N GLY A 404 -5.65 -7.82 7.45
CA GLY A 404 -5.49 -9.25 7.76
C GLY A 404 -6.34 -9.74 8.92
N ALA A 405 -7.29 -8.95 9.36
CA ALA A 405 -8.28 -9.31 10.34
C ALA A 405 -9.14 -10.48 9.83
N GLY A 406 -9.27 -11.53 10.64
CA GLY A 406 -10.15 -12.66 10.38
C GLY A 406 -11.62 -12.25 10.38
N GLN A 407 -12.53 -13.22 10.14
CA GLN A 407 -13.98 -12.94 10.17
C GLN A 407 -14.43 -12.33 11.51
N THR A 408 -13.85 -12.74 12.63
CA THR A 408 -14.15 -12.24 13.98
C THR A 408 -13.92 -10.73 14.12
N ASP A 409 -12.91 -10.17 13.45
CA ASP A 409 -12.61 -8.74 13.52
C ASP A 409 -13.65 -7.86 12.81
N ARG A 410 -14.47 -8.43 11.90
CA ARG A 410 -15.60 -7.72 11.27
C ARG A 410 -16.74 -7.45 12.26
N TYR A 411 -16.86 -8.28 13.28
CA TYR A 411 -17.88 -8.16 14.33
C TYR A 411 -17.37 -7.41 15.56
N THR A 412 -16.07 -7.13 15.66
CA THR A 412 -15.51 -6.34 16.76
C THR A 412 -15.80 -4.86 16.50
N HIS A 413 -16.73 -4.32 17.27
CA HIS A 413 -17.01 -2.88 17.30
C HIS A 413 -15.80 -2.06 17.81
N THR A 414 -15.91 -0.75 17.78
CA THR A 414 -14.94 0.16 18.40
C THR A 414 -14.85 -0.13 19.90
N PHE A 415 -13.62 -0.35 20.41
CA PHE A 415 -13.40 -0.51 21.84
C PHE A 415 -13.88 0.71 22.61
N GLN A 416 -14.41 0.50 23.82
CA GLN A 416 -14.81 1.59 24.71
C GLN A 416 -13.57 2.33 25.22
N LEU A 417 -13.76 3.55 25.73
CA LEU A 417 -12.64 4.35 26.22
C LEU A 417 -11.86 3.64 27.32
N LYS A 418 -12.55 2.93 28.24
CA LYS A 418 -11.94 2.15 29.33
C LYS A 418 -10.97 1.08 28.83
N ASP A 419 -11.25 0.45 27.67
CA ASP A 419 -10.42 -0.63 27.12
C ASP A 419 -9.10 -0.13 26.57
N VAL A 420 -9.04 1.14 26.16
CA VAL A 420 -7.89 1.76 25.50
C VAL A 420 -7.07 2.70 26.40
N LEU A 421 -7.51 2.93 27.65
CA LEU A 421 -6.78 3.77 28.60
C LEU A 421 -5.33 3.30 28.77
N LYS A 422 -5.15 2.02 28.99
CA LYS A 422 -3.82 1.41 29.16
C LYS A 422 -2.84 1.66 28.03
N VAL A 423 -3.34 1.93 26.81
CA VAL A 423 -2.46 2.20 25.64
C VAL A 423 -1.72 3.50 25.83
N VAL A 424 -2.37 4.47 26.45
CA VAL A 424 -1.83 5.81 26.70
C VAL A 424 -1.08 5.80 28.03
N ASP A 425 -1.65 5.22 29.06
CA ASP A 425 -1.13 5.26 30.44
C ASP A 425 0.24 4.59 30.63
N VAL A 426 0.57 3.58 29.80
CA VAL A 426 1.89 2.92 29.83
C VAL A 426 3.00 3.74 29.17
N VAL A 427 2.67 4.88 28.54
CA VAL A 427 3.63 5.69 27.79
C VAL A 427 4.17 6.78 28.71
N ASP A 428 5.29 6.52 29.33
CA ASP A 428 6.01 7.48 30.17
C ASP A 428 7.39 7.79 29.58
N TYR A 429 7.72 9.06 29.45
CA TYR A 429 9.02 9.55 28.96
C TYR A 429 9.86 10.19 30.08
N GLY A 430 9.34 10.34 31.27
CA GLY A 430 10.00 11.01 32.40
C GLY A 430 10.17 12.52 32.16
N VAL A 431 9.16 13.21 31.65
CA VAL A 431 9.17 14.65 31.30
C VAL A 431 8.15 15.41 32.12
#